data_8d7a1f4d8f0e8e279e81232f332d3fa7
#
_entry.id   8d7a1f4d8f0e8e279e81232f332d3fa7
#
_cell.length_a   1.000
_cell.length_b   1.000
_cell.length_c   1.000
_cell.angle_alpha   90.00
_cell.angle_beta   90.00
_cell.angle_gamma   90.00
#
_symmetry.space_group_name_H-M   'P 1'
#
loop_
_entity.id
_entity.type
_entity.pdbx_description
1 polymer ?
#
loop_
_entity_poly.entity_id
_entity_poly.type
_entity_poly.pdbx_seq_one_letter_code
_entity_poly.pdbx_strand_id
1 'polypeptide(L)'
;EPRRGLWTLPAGFMELGETTAEGALRETIEEAGARVEMQELYSLLNVVRVGQVHLFYRARLLDTEFAPGPESIEARLFDETAVPWDEIAFRTTKRTLEWFFADRTSGRFGLHTADIT
;
A
#
# COMPACT_ATOMS: atom_id res chain seq x y z
N GLU A 1 -14.15 13.13 -6.56
CA GLU A 1 -12.84 12.62 -6.20
C GLU A 1 -11.96 12.42 -7.43
N PRO A 2 -10.78 13.10 -7.54
CA PRO A 2 -9.98 13.05 -8.76
C PRO A 2 -9.35 11.67 -9.06
N ARG A 3 -9.30 10.79 -8.08
CA ARG A 3 -8.71 9.46 -8.26
C ARG A 3 -9.74 8.34 -8.35
N ARG A 4 -11.00 8.70 -8.49
CA ARG A 4 -12.08 7.71 -8.57
C ARG A 4 -11.89 6.82 -9.80
N GLY A 5 -12.02 5.51 -9.59
CA GLY A 5 -11.85 4.53 -10.66
C GLY A 5 -10.41 4.03 -10.84
N LEU A 6 -9.45 4.58 -10.08
CA LEU A 6 -8.08 4.11 -10.10
C LEU A 6 -7.78 3.24 -8.87
N TRP A 7 -6.79 2.38 -9.00
CA TRP A 7 -6.41 1.42 -7.94
C TRP A 7 -5.27 1.96 -7.09
N THR A 8 -5.29 1.63 -5.81
CA THR A 8 -4.18 1.90 -4.89
C THR A 8 -4.16 0.85 -3.79
N LEU A 9 -3.03 0.79 -3.08
CA LEU A 9 -2.97 0.05 -1.83
C LEU A 9 -3.70 0.86 -0.75
N PRO A 10 -4.22 0.20 0.30
CA PRO A 10 -4.82 0.94 1.42
C PRO A 10 -3.85 1.96 1.98
N ALA A 11 -4.32 3.19 2.17
CA ALA A 11 -3.48 4.29 2.61
C ALA A 11 -4.30 5.41 3.24
N GLY A 12 -3.67 6.19 4.09
CA GLY A 12 -4.26 7.37 4.69
C GLY A 12 -3.27 8.06 5.61
N PHE A 13 -3.71 9.10 6.25
CA PHE A 13 -2.90 9.84 7.21
C PHE A 13 -2.95 9.15 8.57
N MET A 14 -1.86 9.29 9.33
CA MET A 14 -1.82 8.82 10.70
C MET A 14 -2.80 9.61 11.57
N GLU A 15 -3.35 8.93 12.56
CA GLU A 15 -4.12 9.57 13.62
C GLU A 15 -3.21 9.81 14.83
N LEU A 16 -3.61 10.75 15.69
CA LEU A 16 -2.85 11.01 16.90
C LEU A 16 -2.81 9.77 17.78
N GLY A 17 -1.64 9.49 18.33
CA GLY A 17 -1.46 8.35 19.21
C GLY A 17 -1.16 7.03 18.51
N GLU A 18 -1.12 7.02 17.18
CA GLU A 18 -0.78 5.82 16.41
C GLU A 18 0.70 5.78 16.06
N THR A 19 1.27 4.58 16.03
CA THR A 19 2.52 4.36 15.31
C THR A 19 2.21 4.26 13.82
N THR A 20 3.24 4.36 12.98
CA THR A 20 3.04 4.21 11.52
C THR A 20 2.49 2.82 11.17
N ALA A 21 2.94 1.77 11.86
CA ALA A 21 2.44 0.42 11.65
C ALA A 21 0.97 0.29 12.04
N GLU A 22 0.58 0.90 13.17
CA GLU A 22 -0.81 0.88 13.61
C GLU A 22 -1.71 1.62 12.62
N GLY A 23 -1.26 2.74 12.09
CA GLY A 23 -1.99 3.48 11.08
C GLY A 23 -2.17 2.68 9.80
N ALA A 24 -1.13 2.00 9.33
CA ALA A 24 -1.20 1.15 8.15
C ALA A 24 -2.20 0.00 8.36
N LEU A 25 -2.19 -0.63 9.52
CA LEU A 25 -3.13 -1.70 9.84
C LEU A 25 -4.57 -1.18 9.86
N ARG A 26 -4.80 -0.04 10.52
CA ARG A 26 -6.12 0.57 10.59
C ARG A 26 -6.67 0.88 9.20
N GLU A 27 -5.87 1.51 8.33
CA GLU A 27 -6.28 1.84 6.96
C GLU A 27 -6.59 0.59 6.14
N THR A 28 -5.83 -0.48 6.34
CA THR A 28 -6.05 -1.75 5.65
C THR A 28 -7.41 -2.34 6.04
N ILE A 29 -7.75 -2.31 7.32
CA ILE A 29 -9.04 -2.80 7.81
C ILE A 29 -10.17 -1.90 7.30
N GLU A 30 -10.01 -0.59 7.40
CA GLU A 30 -11.05 0.37 7.01
C GLU A 30 -11.34 0.34 5.51
N GLU A 31 -10.31 0.26 4.69
CA GLU A 31 -10.46 0.40 3.25
C GLU A 31 -10.69 -0.92 2.52
N ALA A 32 -10.14 -1.99 3.00
CA ALA A 32 -10.22 -3.29 2.33
C ALA A 32 -10.91 -4.37 3.15
N GLY A 33 -11.15 -4.13 4.44
CA GLY A 33 -11.71 -5.17 5.31
C GLY A 33 -10.81 -6.40 5.42
N ALA A 34 -9.53 -6.25 5.10
CA ALA A 34 -8.59 -7.35 5.06
C ALA A 34 -8.01 -7.62 6.45
N ARG A 35 -7.80 -8.88 6.74
CA ARG A 35 -7.15 -9.31 7.99
C ARG A 35 -5.71 -9.68 7.67
N VAL A 36 -4.78 -8.96 8.28
CA VAL A 36 -3.35 -9.10 8.00
C VAL A 36 -2.54 -9.15 9.29
N GLU A 37 -1.38 -9.77 9.19
CA GLU A 37 -0.35 -9.72 10.22
C GLU A 37 0.73 -8.75 9.73
N MET A 38 0.92 -7.66 10.46
CA MET A 38 1.90 -6.64 10.08
C MET A 38 3.32 -7.17 10.23
N GLN A 39 4.15 -6.84 9.25
CA GLN A 39 5.54 -7.21 9.22
C GLN A 39 6.40 -5.95 9.26
N GLU A 40 7.52 -5.91 8.55
CA GLU A 40 8.45 -4.79 8.61
C GLU A 40 8.10 -3.65 7.67
N LEU A 41 8.63 -2.48 7.95
CA LEU A 41 8.59 -1.35 7.03
C LEU A 41 9.31 -1.75 5.74
N TYR A 42 8.66 -1.56 4.61
CA TYR A 42 9.17 -2.02 3.33
C TYR A 42 9.70 -0.88 2.46
N SER A 43 9.00 0.24 2.40
CA SER A 43 9.47 1.37 1.60
C SER A 43 9.17 2.70 2.27
N LEU A 44 10.06 3.65 2.02
CA LEU A 44 9.92 5.04 2.45
C LEU A 44 10.18 5.92 1.24
N LEU A 45 9.19 6.66 0.80
CA LEU A 45 9.32 7.52 -0.36
C LEU A 45 9.04 8.97 0.04
N ASN A 46 9.99 9.83 -0.27
CA ASN A 46 9.85 11.26 -0.03
C ASN A 46 9.17 11.88 -1.25
N VAL A 47 7.94 12.36 -1.08
CA VAL A 47 7.20 13.03 -2.15
C VAL A 47 7.47 14.52 -2.01
N VAL A 48 8.54 14.96 -2.68
CA VAL A 48 9.16 16.26 -2.45
C VAL A 48 8.21 17.43 -2.75
N ARG A 49 7.44 17.31 -3.83
CA ARG A 49 6.56 18.40 -4.27
C ARG A 49 5.49 18.79 -3.26
N VAL A 50 4.99 17.81 -2.49
CA VAL A 50 3.91 18.05 -1.53
C VAL A 50 4.36 17.96 -0.09
N GLY A 51 5.67 17.71 0.14
CA GLY A 51 6.22 17.62 1.48
C GLY A 51 5.66 16.46 2.28
N GLN A 52 5.43 15.32 1.65
CA GLN A 52 4.92 14.13 2.31
C GLN A 52 5.94 13.01 2.28
N VAL A 53 5.86 12.14 3.28
CA VAL A 53 6.61 10.88 3.31
C VAL A 53 5.58 9.75 3.26
N HIS A 54 5.72 8.87 2.27
CA HIS A 54 4.86 7.71 2.14
C HIS A 54 5.59 6.48 2.67
N LEU A 55 4.98 5.79 3.62
CA LEU A 55 5.52 4.57 4.22
C LEU A 55 4.64 3.39 3.82
N PHE A 56 5.27 2.32 3.36
CA PHE A 56 4.56 1.08 3.03
C PHE A 56 5.13 -0.05 3.88
N TYR A 57 4.25 -0.85 4.45
CA TYR A 57 4.60 -2.00 5.27
C TYR A 57 4.31 -3.29 4.52
N ARG A 58 5.14 -4.30 4.72
CA ARG A 58 4.78 -5.65 4.34
C ARG A 58 3.82 -6.21 5.37
N ALA A 59 2.90 -7.03 4.89
CA ALA A 59 1.96 -7.72 5.76
C ALA A 59 1.63 -9.07 5.14
N ARG A 60 1.27 -10.02 6.00
CA ARG A 60 0.82 -11.33 5.57
C ARG A 60 -0.70 -11.38 5.65
N LEU A 61 -1.34 -11.73 4.56
CA LEU A 61 -2.79 -11.88 4.54
C LEU A 61 -3.18 -13.14 5.31
N LEU A 62 -4.09 -13.00 6.28
CA LEU A 62 -4.47 -14.10 7.16
C LEU A 62 -5.55 -14.99 6.55
N ASP A 63 -6.41 -14.41 5.71
CA ASP A 63 -7.42 -15.16 4.96
C ASP A 63 -7.76 -14.39 3.68
N THR A 64 -8.64 -14.94 2.86
CA THR A 64 -9.04 -14.32 1.60
C THR A 64 -10.35 -13.54 1.71
N GLU A 65 -10.89 -13.40 2.91
CA GLU A 65 -12.10 -12.62 3.14
C GLU A 65 -11.74 -11.15 3.30
N PHE A 66 -12.36 -10.32 2.50
CA PHE A 66 -12.20 -8.87 2.58
C PHE A 66 -13.39 -8.19 1.93
N ALA A 67 -13.59 -6.92 2.27
CA ALA A 67 -14.69 -6.13 1.73
C ALA A 67 -14.30 -4.67 1.71
N PRO A 68 -14.73 -3.90 0.69
CA PRO A 68 -14.45 -2.47 0.68
C PRO A 68 -15.16 -1.76 1.83
N GLY A 69 -14.48 -0.80 2.44
CA GLY A 69 -15.08 0.08 3.42
C GLY A 69 -15.95 1.15 2.76
N PRO A 70 -16.58 2.03 3.56
CA PRO A 70 -17.53 3.02 3.01
C PRO A 70 -16.95 3.98 1.99
N GLU A 71 -15.66 4.23 2.03
CA GLU A 71 -15.00 5.16 1.13
C GLU A 71 -14.34 4.48 -0.06
N SER A 72 -14.44 3.15 -0.14
CA SER A 72 -13.84 2.37 -1.22
C SER A 72 -14.92 1.87 -2.15
N ILE A 73 -14.64 1.86 -3.44
CA ILE A 73 -15.58 1.33 -4.45
C ILE A 73 -15.47 -0.18 -4.50
N GLU A 74 -14.25 -0.70 -4.47
CA GLU A 74 -13.98 -2.12 -4.61
C GLU A 74 -12.64 -2.46 -3.97
N ALA A 75 -12.54 -3.66 -3.39
CA ALA A 75 -11.28 -4.21 -2.92
C ALA A 75 -11.10 -5.57 -3.60
N ARG A 76 -9.88 -5.85 -4.08
CA ARG A 76 -9.61 -7.07 -4.85
C ARG A 76 -8.16 -7.51 -4.67
N LEU A 77 -7.95 -8.83 -4.69
CA LEU A 77 -6.62 -9.42 -4.79
C LEU A 77 -6.23 -9.54 -6.26
N PHE A 78 -4.97 -9.30 -6.56
CA PHE A 78 -4.43 -9.43 -7.91
C PHE A 78 -3.21 -10.33 -7.89
N ASP A 79 -3.14 -11.25 -8.87
CA ASP A 79 -1.90 -11.91 -9.20
C ASP A 79 -0.95 -10.88 -9.83
N GLU A 80 0.35 -11.14 -9.75
CA GLU A 80 1.35 -10.21 -10.31
C GLU A 80 1.06 -9.89 -11.78
N THR A 81 0.67 -10.89 -12.57
CA THR A 81 0.40 -10.72 -14.00
C THR A 81 -0.90 -9.97 -14.28
N ALA A 82 -1.77 -9.81 -13.28
CA ALA A 82 -3.07 -9.16 -13.43
C ALA A 82 -3.10 -7.77 -12.82
N VAL A 83 -2.01 -7.28 -12.25
CA VAL A 83 -1.97 -5.93 -11.64
C VAL A 83 -2.26 -4.89 -12.73
N PRO A 84 -3.24 -3.99 -12.51
CA PRO A 84 -3.61 -2.98 -13.50
C PRO A 84 -2.65 -1.79 -13.45
N TRP A 85 -1.44 -1.98 -13.95
CA TRP A 85 -0.34 -1.01 -13.84
C TRP A 85 -0.69 0.39 -14.34
N ASP A 86 -1.48 0.47 -15.42
CA ASP A 86 -1.86 1.76 -16.01
C ASP A 86 -2.99 2.46 -15.23
N GLU A 87 -3.58 1.77 -14.28
CA GLU A 87 -4.71 2.29 -13.51
C GLU A 87 -4.38 2.47 -12.02
N ILE A 88 -3.10 2.52 -11.67
CA ILE A 88 -2.67 2.77 -10.30
C ILE A 88 -2.62 4.27 -10.05
N ALA A 89 -3.26 4.69 -8.96
CA ALA A 89 -3.49 6.10 -8.65
C ALA A 89 -2.22 6.89 -8.33
N PHE A 90 -1.24 6.26 -7.68
CA PHE A 90 -0.08 6.98 -7.12
C PHE A 90 1.23 6.36 -7.56
N ARG A 91 2.20 7.23 -7.89
CA ARG A 91 3.55 6.81 -8.27
C ARG A 91 4.26 6.04 -7.16
N THR A 92 4.02 6.42 -5.91
CA THR A 92 4.63 5.74 -4.76
C THR A 92 4.12 4.31 -4.62
N THR A 93 2.83 4.08 -4.86
CA THR A 93 2.24 2.75 -4.88
C THR A 93 2.84 1.90 -5.99
N LYS A 94 2.91 2.45 -7.20
CA LYS A 94 3.48 1.75 -8.35
C LYS A 94 4.93 1.36 -8.10
N ARG A 95 5.74 2.30 -7.60
CA ARG A 95 7.15 2.07 -7.33
C ARG A 95 7.34 0.99 -6.27
N THR A 96 6.54 1.03 -5.20
CA THR A 96 6.61 0.04 -4.13
C THR A 96 6.26 -1.35 -4.63
N LEU A 97 5.22 -1.47 -5.47
CA LEU A 97 4.84 -2.76 -6.04
C LEU A 97 5.91 -3.30 -7.00
N GLU A 98 6.54 -2.43 -7.79
CA GLU A 98 7.65 -2.84 -8.66
C GLU A 98 8.80 -3.43 -7.84
N TRP A 99 9.18 -2.80 -6.75
CA TRP A 99 10.20 -3.34 -5.84
C TRP A 99 9.75 -4.67 -5.24
N PHE A 100 8.51 -4.73 -4.80
CA PHE A 100 7.99 -5.92 -4.14
C PHE A 100 8.05 -7.15 -5.05
N PHE A 101 7.62 -7.03 -6.29
CA PHE A 101 7.63 -8.15 -7.22
C PHE A 101 9.06 -8.54 -7.61
N ALA A 102 9.95 -7.58 -7.75
CA ALA A 102 11.36 -7.87 -7.99
C ALA A 102 12.00 -8.62 -6.81
N ASP A 103 11.72 -8.15 -5.59
CA ASP A 103 12.24 -8.79 -4.38
C ASP A 103 11.66 -10.19 -4.19
N ARG A 104 10.41 -10.37 -4.52
CA ARG A 104 9.75 -11.67 -4.45
C ARG A 104 10.42 -12.67 -5.39
N THR A 105 10.79 -12.24 -6.57
CA THR A 105 11.51 -13.07 -7.54
C THR A 105 12.90 -13.44 -7.03
N SER A 106 13.62 -12.48 -6.44
CA SER A 106 14.98 -12.74 -5.93
C SER A 106 14.99 -13.44 -4.57
N GLY A 107 13.86 -13.40 -3.84
CA GLY A 107 13.78 -13.93 -2.49
C GLY A 107 14.40 -13.03 -1.43
N ARG A 108 14.77 -11.80 -1.77
CA ARG A 108 15.45 -10.87 -0.85
C ARG A 108 14.62 -9.62 -0.68
N PHE A 109 14.11 -9.40 0.53
CA PHE A 109 13.36 -8.20 0.88
C PHE A 109 14.21 -7.31 1.79
N GLY A 110 14.32 -6.06 1.45
CA GLY A 110 15.00 -5.06 2.26
C GLY A 110 14.24 -3.76 2.20
N LEU A 111 14.63 -2.79 3.02
CA LEU A 111 14.01 -1.48 3.01
C LEU A 111 14.42 -0.72 1.75
N HIS A 112 13.44 -0.22 1.04
CA HIS A 112 13.67 0.64 -0.13
C HIS A 112 13.35 2.09 0.21
N THR A 113 14.15 3.01 -0.31
CA THR A 113 13.90 4.45 -0.16
C THR A 113 14.06 5.14 -1.50
N ALA A 114 13.29 6.20 -1.73
CA ALA A 114 13.41 7.00 -2.93
C ALA A 114 12.86 8.40 -2.71
N ASP A 115 13.31 9.32 -3.55
CA ASP A 115 12.75 10.66 -3.63
C ASP A 115 11.95 10.75 -4.92
N ILE A 116 10.71 11.16 -4.81
CA ILE A 116 9.81 11.37 -5.95
C ILE A 116 9.74 12.88 -6.19
N THR A 117 10.24 13.32 -7.32
CA THR A 117 10.32 14.73 -7.69
C THR A 117 9.39 15.12 -8.83
#